data_c6b571aaca9f57497fc327bcff1277bb
#
_entry.id   c6b571aaca9f57497fc327bcff1277bb
#
_cell.length_a   1.000
_cell.length_b   1.000
_cell.length_c   1.000
_cell.angle_alpha   90.00
_cell.angle_beta   90.00
_cell.angle_gamma   90.00
#
_symmetry.space_group_name_H-M   'P 1'
#
loop_
_entity.id
_entity.type
_entity.pdbx_description
1 polymer ?
#
loop_
_entity_poly.entity_id
_entity_poly.type
_entity_poly.pdbx_seq_one_letter_code
_entity_poly.pdbx_strand_id
1 'polypeptide(L)' 'MRTFQVQVRRNRADAPTVHVVTARDEARARALAAKVLSSAPRGAWAEVFEAENLLFTLGEPD' A
#
# COMPACT_ATOMS: atom_id res chain seq x y z
N MET A 1 -11.88 -5.52 -13.43
CA MET A 1 -11.21 -5.22 -12.15
C MET A 1 -9.72 -5.06 -12.38
N ARG A 2 -9.13 -4.10 -11.71
CA ARG A 2 -7.69 -3.87 -11.76
C ARG A 2 -7.05 -4.50 -10.52
N THR A 3 -5.83 -4.97 -10.67
CA THR A 3 -5.08 -5.59 -9.57
C THR A 3 -3.98 -4.66 -9.12
N PHE A 4 -3.92 -4.42 -7.80
CA PHE A 4 -2.92 -3.54 -7.20
C PHE A 4 -2.12 -4.29 -6.15
N GLN A 5 -0.87 -3.90 -5.97
CA GLN A 5 -0.06 -4.37 -4.87
C GLN A 5 0.07 -3.25 -3.84
N VAL A 6 -0.23 -3.56 -2.59
CA VAL A 6 -0.03 -2.64 -1.48
C VAL A 6 1.16 -3.16 -0.68
N GLN A 7 2.27 -2.43 -0.73
CA GLN A 7 3.47 -2.79 0.00
C GLN A 7 3.54 -1.94 1.26
N VAL A 8 3.41 -2.59 2.41
CA VAL A 8 3.44 -1.91 3.70
C VAL A 8 4.81 -2.08 4.31
N ARG A 9 5.47 -0.96 4.61
CA ARG A 9 6.79 -0.95 5.24
C ARG A 9 6.69 -0.43 6.65
N ARG A 10 7.36 -1.10 7.57
CA ARG A 10 7.43 -0.67 8.97
C ARG A 10 8.64 0.21 9.21
N ASN A 11 9.72 -0.05 8.49
CA ASN A 11 10.93 0.73 8.52
C ASN A 11 11.73 0.46 7.25
N ARG A 12 12.86 1.15 7.08
CA ARG A 12 13.64 1.04 5.84
C ARG A 12 14.48 -0.23 5.78
N ALA A 13 14.71 -0.87 6.91
CA ALA A 13 15.58 -2.05 6.97
C ALA A 13 14.82 -3.34 6.67
N ASP A 14 13.53 -3.41 7.00
CA ASP A 14 12.75 -4.61 6.81
C ASP A 14 12.15 -4.69 5.42
N ALA A 15 12.00 -5.91 4.92
CA ALA A 15 11.28 -6.13 3.68
C ALA A 15 9.81 -5.73 3.87
N PRO A 16 9.17 -5.21 2.80
CA PRO A 16 7.76 -4.84 2.89
C PRO A 16 6.87 -6.07 2.97
N THR A 17 5.72 -5.90 3.61
CA THR A 17 4.65 -6.88 3.54
C THR A 17 3.82 -6.55 2.32
N VAL A 18 3.62 -7.52 1.43
CA VAL A 18 2.92 -7.30 0.18
C VAL A 18 1.50 -7.86 0.27
N HIS A 19 0.53 -7.00 -0.04
CA HIS A 19 -0.88 -7.38 -0.11
C HIS A 19 -1.34 -7.16 -1.55
N VAL A 20 -2.07 -8.13 -2.10
CA VAL A 20 -2.65 -7.98 -3.44
C VAL A 20 -4.12 -7.70 -3.27
N VAL A 21 -4.57 -6.59 -3.86
CA VAL A 21 -5.98 -6.18 -3.78
C VAL A 21 -6.52 -5.97 -5.19
N THR A 22 -7.80 -6.21 -5.37
CA THR A 22 -8.49 -5.91 -6.61
C THR A 22 -9.48 -4.79 -6.36
N ALA A 23 -9.58 -3.86 -7.30
CA ALA A 23 -10.45 -2.70 -7.17
C ALA A 23 -10.85 -2.24 -8.57
N ARG A 24 -11.96 -1.51 -8.65
CA ARG A 24 -12.42 -1.03 -9.95
C ARG A 24 -11.64 0.21 -10.42
N ASP A 25 -11.08 0.97 -9.48
CA ASP A 25 -10.33 2.18 -9.81
C ASP A 25 -9.35 2.52 -8.69
N GLU A 26 -8.56 3.58 -8.90
CA GLU A 26 -7.55 4.00 -7.93
C GLU A 26 -8.17 4.50 -6.62
N ALA A 27 -9.33 5.14 -6.68
CA ALA A 27 -9.98 5.64 -5.46
C ALA A 27 -10.34 4.48 -4.54
N ARG A 28 -10.85 3.39 -5.10
CA ARG A 28 -11.17 2.22 -4.32
C ARG A 28 -9.89 1.54 -3.81
N ALA A 29 -8.86 1.47 -4.66
CA ALA A 29 -7.57 0.91 -4.26
C ALA A 29 -6.98 1.70 -3.09
N ARG A 30 -7.08 3.03 -3.12
CA ARG A 30 -6.61 3.89 -2.04
C ARG A 30 -7.36 3.58 -0.73
N ALA A 31 -8.67 3.40 -0.80
CA ALA A 31 -9.47 3.07 0.38
C ALA A 31 -9.05 1.73 0.98
N LEU A 32 -8.82 0.74 0.11
CA LEU A 32 -8.37 -0.58 0.57
C LEU A 32 -6.96 -0.52 1.16
N ALA A 33 -6.07 0.24 0.54
CA ALA A 33 -4.71 0.42 1.04
C ALA A 33 -4.71 1.12 2.40
N ALA A 34 -5.55 2.12 2.58
CA ALA A 34 -5.68 2.81 3.86
C ALA A 34 -6.15 1.84 4.95
N LYS A 35 -7.07 0.95 4.61
CA LYS A 35 -7.55 -0.05 5.55
C LYS A 35 -6.43 -1.03 5.95
N VAL A 36 -5.64 -1.48 4.98
CA VAL A 36 -4.49 -2.34 5.25
C VAL A 36 -3.49 -1.62 6.14
N LEU A 37 -3.19 -0.35 5.82
CA LEU A 37 -2.24 0.44 6.59
C LEU A 37 -2.70 0.67 8.01
N SER A 38 -4.01 0.80 8.24
CA SER A 38 -4.55 1.04 9.57
C SER A 38 -4.27 -0.11 10.55
N SER A 39 -3.99 -1.29 10.02
CA SER A 39 -3.63 -2.46 10.83
C SER A 39 -2.13 -2.58 11.07
N ALA A 40 -1.33 -1.70 10.47
CA ALA A 40 0.12 -1.74 10.59
C ALA A 40 0.60 -0.97 11.82
N PRO A 41 1.84 -1.21 12.27
CA PRO A 41 2.41 -0.46 13.39
C PRO A 41 2.48 1.04 13.10
N ARG A 42 2.48 1.84 14.15
CA ARG A 42 2.64 3.28 14.03
C ARG A 42 3.95 3.60 13.30
N GLY A 43 3.90 4.58 12.40
CA GLY A 43 5.06 4.98 11.61
C GLY A 43 5.20 4.22 10.31
N ALA A 44 4.41 3.18 10.10
CA ALA A 44 4.42 2.45 8.83
C ALA A 44 3.84 3.30 7.70
N TRP A 45 4.24 2.97 6.48
CA TRP A 45 3.67 3.62 5.29
C TRP A 45 3.39 2.56 4.24
N ALA A 46 2.55 2.91 3.28
CA ALA A 46 2.17 2.00 2.21
C ALA A 46 2.51 2.61 0.86
N GLU A 47 2.97 1.76 -0.05
CA GLU A 47 3.22 2.10 -1.43
C GLU A 47 2.29 1.24 -2.28
N VAL A 48 1.55 1.86 -3.18
CA VAL A 48 0.57 1.16 -4.00
C VAL A 48 1.04 1.13 -5.44
N PHE A 49 1.14 -0.08 -5.97
CA PHE A 49 1.62 -0.33 -7.33
C PHE A 49 0.54 -0.97 -8.17
N GLU A 50 0.55 -0.65 -9.45
CA GLU A 50 -0.18 -1.42 -10.45
C GLU A 50 0.87 -1.90 -11.46
N ALA A 51 0.99 -3.21 -11.64
CA ALA A 51 2.10 -3.82 -12.36
C ALA A 51 3.41 -3.34 -11.71
N GLU A 52 4.31 -2.73 -12.46
CA GLU A 52 5.59 -2.25 -11.95
C GLU A 52 5.57 -0.77 -11.61
N ASN A 53 4.41 -0.13 -11.75
CA ASN A 53 4.31 1.32 -11.61
C ASN A 53 3.82 1.70 -10.21
N LEU A 54 4.62 2.52 -9.51
CA LEU A 54 4.19 3.13 -8.26
C LEU A 54 3.17 4.22 -8.58
N LEU A 55 1.96 4.07 -8.07
CA LEU A 55 0.90 5.03 -8.32
C LEU A 55 0.83 6.12 -7.25
N PHE A 56 0.91 5.72 -5.99
CA PHE A 56 0.86 6.70 -4.88
C PHE A 56 1.35 6.03 -3.59
N THR A 57 1.61 6.85 -2.59
CA THR A 57 2.00 6.38 -1.27
C THR A 57 1.02 6.91 -0.23
N LEU A 58 0.86 6.17 0.86
CA LEU A 58 0.03 6.55 2.00
C LEU A 58 0.90 6.50 3.25
N GLY A 59 0.73 7.49 4.12
CA GLY A 59 1.60 7.63 5.28
C GLY A 59 2.92 8.28 4.88
N GLU A 60 3.74 8.59 5.86
CA GLU A 60 5.03 9.23 5.61
C GLU A 60 6.14 8.41 6.24
N PRO A 61 7.17 8.06 5.47
CA PRO A 61 8.34 7.39 6.03
C PRO A 61 9.12 8.39 6.91
N ASP A 62 9.58 7.89 8.01
CA ASP A 62 10.43 8.68 8.91
C ASP A 62 11.84 8.83 8.35
#